data_63ba1a387faa9a045bb969aad83b445b
#
_entry.id   63ba1a387faa9a045bb969aad83b445b
#
_cell.length_a   1.000
_cell.length_b   1.000
_cell.length_c   1.000
_cell.angle_alpha   90.00
_cell.angle_beta   90.00
_cell.angle_gamma   90.00
#
_symmetry.space_group_name_H-M   'P 1'
#
loop_
_entity.id
_entity.type
_entity.pdbx_description
1 polymer ?
#
loop_
_entity_poly.entity_id
_entity_poly.type
_entity_poly.pdbx_seq_one_letter_code
_entity_poly.pdbx_strand_id
1 'polypeptide(L)' 'GWSLSVFAVTDEVRGVSITGAKYPLSGAVITNTFPIGTSNEWLPGETVTVRAEAGIYAVMLCRMPQ' A
#
# COMPACT_ATOMS: atom_id res chain seq x y z
N GLY A 1 14.65 -0.93 8.68
CA GLY A 1 13.26 -0.70 8.34
C GLY A 1 12.74 -1.59 7.24
N TRP A 2 11.48 -1.45 6.97
CA TRP A 2 10.79 -2.21 5.95
C TRP A 2 10.07 -1.26 5.00
N SER A 3 10.12 -1.56 3.72
CA SER A 3 9.27 -0.88 2.75
C SER A 3 8.01 -1.70 2.51
N LEU A 4 6.94 -1.00 2.23
CA LEU A 4 5.62 -1.55 2.01
C LEU A 4 5.13 -1.03 0.67
N SER A 5 4.70 -1.92 -0.21
CA SER A 5 4.12 -1.50 -1.49
C SER A 5 2.78 -2.19 -1.67
N VAL A 6 1.81 -1.44 -2.19
CA VAL A 6 0.47 -1.94 -2.46
C VAL A 6 0.21 -1.84 -3.96
N PHE A 7 -0.18 -2.96 -4.57
CA PHE A 7 -0.41 -3.06 -6.00
C PHE A 7 -1.83 -3.51 -6.29
N ALA A 8 -2.43 -2.96 -7.33
CA ALA A 8 -3.71 -3.44 -7.79
C ALA A 8 -3.53 -4.72 -8.61
N VAL A 9 -4.27 -5.77 -8.24
CA VAL A 9 -4.34 -7.03 -8.98
C VAL A 9 -5.44 -6.92 -10.02
N THR A 10 -6.59 -6.36 -9.63
CA THR A 10 -7.67 -6.02 -10.56
C THR A 10 -7.29 -4.73 -11.31
N ASP A 11 -8.06 -4.35 -12.33
CA ASP A 11 -7.78 -3.14 -13.11
C ASP A 11 -7.63 -1.92 -12.22
N GLU A 12 -8.43 -1.83 -11.19
CA GLU A 12 -8.30 -0.79 -10.17
C GLU A 12 -8.73 -1.30 -8.81
N VAL A 13 -8.22 -0.66 -7.78
CA VAL A 13 -8.64 -0.88 -6.39
C VAL A 13 -9.09 0.46 -5.85
N ARG A 14 -10.32 0.51 -5.34
CA ARG A 14 -10.94 1.75 -4.88
C ARG A 14 -11.05 1.82 -3.38
N GLY A 15 -11.07 3.04 -2.87
CA GLY A 15 -11.23 3.29 -1.44
C GLY A 15 -10.07 2.76 -0.63
N VAL A 16 -8.85 2.86 -1.17
CA VAL A 16 -7.67 2.35 -0.50
C VAL A 16 -7.29 3.26 0.64
N SER A 17 -7.14 2.68 1.82
CA SER A 17 -6.68 3.38 3.00
C SER A 17 -5.48 2.64 3.58
N ILE A 18 -4.45 3.39 3.93
CA ILE A 18 -3.27 2.89 4.61
C ILE A 18 -3.08 3.73 5.86
N THR A 19 -3.04 3.07 7.01
CA THR A 19 -2.80 3.74 8.29
C THR A 19 -1.64 3.09 9.00
N GLY A 20 -0.94 3.86 9.83
CA GLY A 20 0.20 3.39 10.61
C GLY A 20 1.52 3.36 9.87
N ALA A 21 1.53 3.68 8.59
CA ALA A 21 2.75 3.79 7.78
C ALA A 21 3.21 5.25 7.71
N LYS A 22 4.40 5.47 7.18
CA LYS A 22 4.98 6.82 7.08
C LYS A 22 4.14 7.75 6.22
N TYR A 23 3.53 7.22 5.14
CA TYR A 23 2.70 8.00 4.22
C TYR A 23 1.28 7.44 4.20
N PRO A 24 0.41 7.90 5.11
CA PRO A 24 -0.95 7.38 5.15
C PRO A 24 -1.74 7.79 3.91
N LEU A 25 -2.69 6.93 3.52
CA LEU A 25 -3.61 7.19 2.43
C LEU A 25 -5.04 7.05 2.93
N SER A 26 -5.94 7.80 2.30
CA SER A 26 -7.37 7.72 2.62
C SER A 26 -8.17 7.87 1.35
N GLY A 27 -8.98 6.85 1.03
CA GLY A 27 -9.89 6.88 -0.11
C GLY A 27 -9.22 6.94 -1.47
N ALA A 28 -8.02 6.43 -1.59
CA ALA A 28 -7.27 6.49 -2.85
C ALA A 28 -7.74 5.44 -3.85
N VAL A 29 -7.48 5.69 -5.13
CA VAL A 29 -7.68 4.71 -6.20
C VAL A 29 -6.32 4.32 -6.74
N ILE A 30 -6.06 3.02 -6.79
CA ILE A 30 -4.83 2.46 -7.34
C ILE A 30 -5.21 1.67 -8.59
N THR A 31 -4.47 1.87 -9.67
CA THR A 31 -4.71 1.15 -10.92
C THR A 31 -3.57 0.20 -11.20
N ASN A 32 -3.80 -0.79 -12.07
CA ASN A 32 -2.76 -1.73 -12.45
C ASN A 32 -2.01 -1.29 -13.71
N THR A 33 -2.20 -0.06 -14.15
CA THR A 33 -1.41 0.50 -15.24
C THR A 33 0.00 0.77 -14.75
N PHE A 34 0.95 0.47 -15.59
CA PHE A 34 2.36 0.57 -15.24
C PHE A 34 2.87 2.01 -15.23
N PRO A 35 3.77 2.35 -14.32
CA PRO A 35 4.28 1.63 -13.14
C PRO A 35 3.44 1.98 -11.93
N ILE A 36 2.94 1.00 -11.23
CA ILE A 36 1.97 1.30 -10.32
C ILE A 36 1.99 0.71 -9.02
N GLY A 37 1.21 1.11 -8.14
CA GLY A 37 1.14 0.82 -6.74
C GLY A 37 1.54 2.02 -5.91
N THR A 38 1.53 1.91 -4.62
CA THR A 38 2.05 2.92 -3.72
C THR A 38 3.22 2.34 -2.96
N SER A 39 4.26 3.16 -2.79
CA SER A 39 5.41 2.82 -1.97
C SER A 39 5.31 3.52 -0.64
N ASN A 40 5.59 2.81 0.44
CA ASN A 40 5.47 3.33 1.78
C ASN A 40 6.58 2.76 2.67
N GLU A 41 6.68 3.27 3.88
CA GLU A 41 7.61 2.76 4.88
C GLU A 41 6.85 2.31 6.11
N TRP A 42 7.27 1.16 6.64
CA TRP A 42 6.76 0.67 7.90
C TRP A 42 7.64 1.23 9.01
N LEU A 43 7.05 2.04 9.87
CA LEU A 43 7.77 2.63 10.98
C LEU A 43 7.90 1.61 12.13
N PRO A 44 9.05 1.56 12.81
CA PRO A 44 9.26 0.62 13.92
C PRO A 44 8.20 0.79 15.01
N GLY A 45 7.66 -0.34 15.47
CA GLY A 45 6.69 -0.36 16.55
C GLY A 45 5.27 -0.01 16.16
N GLU A 46 5.03 0.33 14.89
CA GLU A 46 3.70 0.70 14.42
C GLU A 46 2.98 -0.49 13.78
N THR A 47 1.66 -0.45 13.85
CA THR A 47 0.81 -1.41 13.13
C THR A 47 0.31 -0.76 11.86
N VAL A 48 0.60 -1.38 10.72
CA VAL A 48 0.12 -0.89 9.44
C VAL A 48 -1.14 -1.63 9.06
N THR A 49 -2.17 -0.88 8.70
CA THR A 49 -3.44 -1.43 8.22
C THR A 49 -3.66 -0.96 6.80
N VAL A 50 -3.94 -1.89 5.89
CA VAL A 50 -4.31 -1.61 4.51
C VAL A 50 -5.72 -2.10 4.29
N ARG A 51 -6.58 -1.25 3.75
CA ARG A 51 -7.99 -1.58 3.48
C ARG A 51 -8.36 -1.07 2.11
N ALA A 52 -9.34 -1.71 1.51
CA ALA A 52 -9.93 -1.26 0.25
C ALA A 52 -11.42 -1.56 0.25
N GLU A 53 -12.18 -0.73 -0.45
CA GLU A 53 -13.63 -0.91 -0.58
C GLU A 53 -13.98 -1.85 -1.74
N ALA A 54 -13.22 -1.81 -2.82
CA ALA A 54 -13.47 -2.63 -3.99
C ALA A 54 -12.18 -2.96 -4.72
N GLY A 55 -12.12 -4.14 -5.30
CA GLY A 55 -10.97 -4.63 -6.03
C GLY A 55 -10.10 -5.56 -5.20
N ILE A 56 -9.08 -6.12 -5.86
CA ILE A 56 -8.12 -7.02 -5.22
C ILE A 56 -6.77 -6.36 -5.28
N TYR A 57 -6.06 -6.33 -4.16
CA TYR A 57 -4.73 -5.78 -4.08
C TYR A 57 -3.74 -6.79 -3.49
N ALA A 58 -2.47 -6.58 -3.79
CA ALA A 58 -1.37 -7.33 -3.20
C ALA A 58 -0.48 -6.37 -2.41
N VAL A 59 0.06 -6.86 -1.32
CA VAL A 59 0.99 -6.10 -0.49
C VAL A 59 2.34 -6.79 -0.53
N MET A 60 3.38 -6.02 -0.83
CA MET A 60 4.75 -6.51 -0.82
C MET A 60 5.53 -5.83 0.29
N LEU A 61 6.21 -6.63 1.09
CA LEU A 61 7.10 -6.12 2.13
C LEU A 61 8.53 -6.44 1.74
N CYS A 62 9.39 -5.44 1.77
CA CYS A 62 10.80 -5.60 1.51
C CYS A 62 11.61 -4.99 2.64
N ARG A 63 12.65 -5.69 3.04
CA ARG A 63 13.58 -5.13 4.03
C ARG A 63 14.45 -4.09 3.35
N MET A 64 14.46 -2.89 3.90
CA MET A 64 15.27 -1.82 3.33
C MET A 64 16.72 -1.99 3.73
N PRO A 65 17.68 -1.75 2.81
CA PRO A 65 19.08 -1.75 3.16
C PRO A 65 19.37 -0.61 4.14
N GLN A 66 20.31 -0.87 5.01
CA GLN A 66 20.75 0.12 5.99
C GLN A 66 21.93 0.92 5.47
#